data_081ed9ad8a2072b99cb12effe216466d
#
_entry.id   081ed9ad8a2072b99cb12effe216466d
#
_cell.length_a   1.000
_cell.length_b   1.000
_cell.length_c   1.000
_cell.angle_alpha   90.00
_cell.angle_beta   90.00
_cell.angle_gamma   90.00
#
_symmetry.space_group_name_H-M   'P 1'
#
loop_
_entity.id
_entity.type
_entity.pdbx_description
1 polymer ?
#
loop_
_entity_poly.entity_id
_entity_poly.type
_entity_poly.pdbx_seq_one_letter_code
_entity_poly.pdbx_strand_id
1 'polypeptide(L)'
;SSWTSTGAASPANPGAGVTITPRQASHWALQKAWLREMYPAELSWHLHLDWKSLPPGWEGMLYRFFTWEYPRHWAALQDGRLAGLLTWIRSGGSADQLWLASSQEVSEPALAGLLTAARLALSSRRPLALNLPAGLGEEALRQAGFTSHQTLIWMEYRFSL
;
A
#
# COMPACT_ATOMS: atom_id res chain seq x y z
N SER A 1 -9.86 -0.88 7.99
CA SER A 1 -10.87 -0.61 6.94
C SER A 1 -10.41 -1.11 5.59
N SER A 2 -11.29 -1.73 4.83
CA SER A 2 -11.06 -2.19 3.47
C SER A 2 -11.64 -1.19 2.48
N TRP A 3 -10.83 -0.79 1.50
CA TRP A 3 -11.14 0.22 0.50
C TRP A 3 -10.96 -0.36 -0.89
N THR A 4 -11.86 -0.04 -1.82
CA THR A 4 -11.71 -0.41 -3.23
C THR A 4 -11.94 0.78 -4.13
N SER A 5 -11.29 0.79 -5.30
CA SER A 5 -11.55 1.77 -6.33
C SER A 5 -11.87 1.09 -7.65
N THR A 6 -12.89 1.60 -8.32
CA THR A 6 -13.30 1.25 -9.67
C THR A 6 -13.34 2.52 -10.52
N GLY A 7 -12.98 2.41 -11.78
CA GLY A 7 -13.08 3.53 -12.73
C GLY A 7 -11.77 4.30 -12.96
N ALA A 8 -11.86 5.31 -13.85
CA ALA A 8 -10.72 6.12 -14.25
C ALA A 8 -10.20 7.01 -13.12
N ALA A 9 -8.88 7.13 -13.01
CA ALA A 9 -8.25 8.07 -12.08
C ALA A 9 -8.44 9.51 -12.59
N SER A 10 -8.89 10.40 -11.71
CA SER A 10 -8.73 11.84 -11.96
C SER A 10 -7.32 12.24 -11.51
N PRO A 11 -6.58 13.05 -12.29
CA PRO A 11 -5.26 13.49 -11.84
C PRO A 11 -5.40 14.42 -10.63
N ALA A 12 -5.21 13.88 -9.44
CA ALA A 12 -4.99 14.71 -8.27
C ALA A 12 -3.56 15.27 -8.35
N ASN A 13 -3.41 16.57 -8.19
CA ASN A 13 -2.10 17.20 -8.13
C ASN A 13 -1.44 16.75 -6.81
N PRO A 14 -0.26 16.10 -6.81
CA PRO A 14 0.42 15.83 -5.56
C PRO A 14 0.63 17.17 -4.85
N GLY A 15 0.31 17.24 -3.57
CA GLY A 15 0.43 18.46 -2.77
C GLY A 15 1.84 19.06 -2.87
N ALA A 16 1.96 20.36 -2.61
CA ALA A 16 3.25 21.07 -2.65
C ALA A 16 4.29 20.32 -1.79
N GLY A 17 5.49 20.09 -2.35
CA GLY A 17 6.59 19.41 -1.67
C GLY A 17 6.58 17.88 -1.76
N VAL A 18 5.58 17.27 -2.39
CA VAL A 18 5.54 15.80 -2.58
C VAL A 18 6.04 15.42 -3.97
N THR A 19 6.98 14.48 -4.01
CA THR A 19 7.49 13.88 -5.25
C THR A 19 7.28 12.37 -5.21
N ILE A 20 6.70 11.82 -6.27
CA ILE A 20 6.53 10.37 -6.42
C ILE A 20 7.62 9.80 -7.32
N THR A 21 8.32 8.79 -6.82
CA THR A 21 9.43 8.13 -7.51
C THR A 21 9.28 6.61 -7.47
N PRO A 22 9.97 5.86 -8.32
CA PRO A 22 10.14 4.42 -8.11
C PRO A 22 10.84 4.14 -6.77
N ARG A 23 10.47 3.04 -6.13
CA ARG A 23 11.16 2.60 -4.90
C ARG A 23 12.64 2.30 -5.18
N GLN A 24 13.53 2.79 -4.32
CA GLN A 24 14.95 2.43 -4.31
C GLN A 24 15.23 1.27 -3.36
N ALA A 25 16.32 0.56 -3.56
CA ALA A 25 16.74 -0.54 -2.69
C ALA A 25 17.00 -0.08 -1.25
N SER A 26 17.53 1.13 -1.07
CA SER A 26 17.75 1.78 0.24
C SER A 26 16.47 1.98 1.07
N HIS A 27 15.31 2.06 0.42
CA HIS A 27 14.02 2.22 1.10
C HIS A 27 13.52 0.92 1.76
N TRP A 28 14.11 -0.24 1.41
CA TRP A 28 13.58 -1.53 1.83
C TRP A 28 13.55 -1.75 3.35
N ALA A 29 14.60 -1.36 4.04
CA ALA A 29 14.66 -1.54 5.49
C ALA A 29 13.51 -0.83 6.20
N LEU A 30 13.25 0.42 5.81
CA LEU A 30 12.18 1.23 6.37
C LEU A 30 10.80 0.74 5.92
N GLN A 31 10.65 0.39 4.64
CA GLN A 31 9.43 -0.21 4.11
C GLN A 31 9.03 -1.47 4.90
N LYS A 32 10.00 -2.36 5.16
CA LYS A 32 9.78 -3.59 5.91
C LYS A 32 9.33 -3.32 7.35
N ALA A 33 9.94 -2.32 8.01
CA ALA A 33 9.56 -1.93 9.35
C ALA A 33 8.11 -1.41 9.38
N TRP A 34 7.76 -0.47 8.51
CA TRP A 34 6.42 0.09 8.42
C TRP A 34 5.35 -0.93 8.04
N LEU A 35 5.64 -1.83 7.09
CA LEU A 35 4.70 -2.91 6.74
C LEU A 35 4.41 -3.83 7.92
N ARG A 36 5.41 -4.14 8.75
CA ARG A 36 5.21 -4.97 9.95
C ARG A 36 4.36 -4.28 11.01
N GLU A 37 4.50 -2.97 11.12
CA GLU A 37 3.72 -2.15 12.04
C GLU A 37 2.27 -2.02 11.57
N MET A 38 2.06 -1.75 10.28
CA MET A 38 0.73 -1.58 9.70
C MET A 38 -0.04 -2.89 9.52
N TYR A 39 0.67 -3.99 9.27
CA TYR A 39 0.10 -5.32 9.02
C TYR A 39 0.73 -6.35 9.95
N PRO A 40 0.41 -6.32 11.24
CA PRO A 40 0.97 -7.23 12.22
C PRO A 40 0.61 -8.69 11.90
N ALA A 41 1.45 -9.62 12.36
CA ALA A 41 1.33 -11.04 12.03
C ALA A 41 0.00 -11.66 12.49
N GLU A 42 -0.61 -11.08 13.52
CA GLU A 42 -1.93 -11.49 14.06
C GLU A 42 -3.05 -11.31 13.03
N LEU A 43 -2.88 -10.42 12.04
CA LEU A 43 -3.83 -10.22 10.95
C LEU A 43 -3.54 -11.07 9.70
N SER A 44 -2.49 -11.90 9.72
CA SER A 44 -2.06 -12.69 8.56
C SER A 44 -3.11 -13.69 8.06
N TRP A 45 -4.04 -14.11 8.91
CA TRP A 45 -5.18 -14.97 8.54
C TRP A 45 -6.13 -14.30 7.53
N HIS A 46 -6.19 -12.97 7.53
CA HIS A 46 -7.04 -12.18 6.65
C HIS A 46 -6.23 -11.43 5.58
N LEU A 47 -5.03 -10.98 5.91
CA LEU A 47 -4.16 -10.19 5.05
C LEU A 47 -2.91 -10.99 4.67
N HIS A 48 -2.93 -11.59 3.48
CA HIS A 48 -1.81 -12.40 3.00
C HIS A 48 -0.81 -11.54 2.21
N LEU A 49 0.16 -10.97 2.92
CA LEU A 49 1.29 -10.29 2.28
C LEU A 49 2.42 -11.28 2.00
N ASP A 50 2.73 -11.48 0.74
CA ASP A 50 3.88 -12.29 0.37
C ASP A 50 5.19 -11.51 0.55
N TRP A 51 5.79 -11.69 1.72
CA TRP A 51 7.04 -11.05 2.11
C TRP A 51 8.23 -11.42 1.22
N LYS A 52 8.18 -12.57 0.53
CA LYS A 52 9.29 -13.08 -0.29
C LYS A 52 9.38 -12.36 -1.64
N SER A 53 8.27 -11.83 -2.13
CA SER A 53 8.24 -11.09 -3.40
C SER A 53 8.75 -9.65 -3.30
N LEU A 54 8.83 -9.08 -2.10
CA LEU A 54 9.09 -7.66 -1.86
C LEU A 54 10.57 -7.24 -1.83
N PRO A 55 11.54 -8.08 -1.35
CA PRO A 55 12.93 -7.65 -1.24
C PRO A 55 13.50 -7.16 -2.57
N PRO A 56 14.29 -6.07 -2.55
CA PRO A 56 15.11 -5.70 -3.70
C PRO A 56 16.30 -6.66 -3.85
N GLY A 57 16.91 -6.68 -5.03
CA GLY A 57 18.10 -7.47 -5.29
C GLY A 57 17.81 -8.86 -5.83
N TRP A 58 18.85 -9.70 -5.87
CA TRP A 58 18.84 -10.99 -6.56
C TRP A 58 17.90 -12.02 -5.92
N GLU A 59 17.75 -12.02 -4.60
CA GLU A 59 16.85 -12.94 -3.89
C GLU A 59 15.39 -12.71 -4.28
N GLY A 60 14.93 -11.47 -4.22
CA GLY A 60 13.59 -11.11 -4.65
C GLY A 60 13.40 -11.28 -6.16
N MET A 61 14.44 -11.04 -6.96
CA MET A 61 14.39 -11.27 -8.40
C MET A 61 14.22 -12.75 -8.73
N LEU A 62 14.96 -13.61 -8.06
CA LEU A 62 14.88 -15.07 -8.24
C LEU A 62 13.49 -15.59 -7.86
N TYR A 63 12.97 -15.16 -6.73
CA TYR A 63 11.63 -15.53 -6.30
C TYR A 63 10.56 -15.11 -7.32
N ARG A 64 10.58 -13.85 -7.76
CA ARG A 64 9.67 -13.32 -8.78
C ARG A 64 9.76 -14.06 -10.11
N PHE A 65 10.96 -14.49 -10.51
CA PHE A 65 11.18 -15.27 -11.73
C PHE A 65 10.45 -16.62 -11.66
N PHE A 66 10.47 -17.30 -10.51
CA PHE A 66 9.80 -18.59 -10.34
C PHE A 66 8.29 -18.47 -10.12
N THR A 67 7.82 -17.38 -9.51
CA THR A 67 6.40 -17.19 -9.20
C THR A 67 5.63 -16.39 -10.23
N TRP A 68 6.33 -15.76 -11.20
CA TRP A 68 5.77 -14.83 -12.17
C TRP A 68 5.06 -13.64 -11.51
N GLU A 69 5.39 -13.32 -10.27
CA GLU A 69 4.88 -12.16 -9.53
C GLU A 69 5.81 -10.97 -9.70
N TYR A 70 5.30 -9.91 -10.30
CA TYR A 70 6.05 -8.68 -10.56
C TYR A 70 5.40 -7.50 -9.83
N PRO A 71 5.67 -7.35 -8.52
CA PRO A 71 5.14 -6.22 -7.78
C PRO A 71 5.65 -4.89 -8.33
N ARG A 72 4.80 -3.88 -8.32
CA ARG A 72 5.20 -2.50 -8.63
C ARG A 72 5.26 -1.69 -7.35
N HIS A 73 6.22 -0.79 -7.26
CA HIS A 73 6.48 -0.03 -6.05
C HIS A 73 6.64 1.45 -6.38
N TRP A 74 6.01 2.29 -5.59
CA TRP A 74 6.16 3.75 -5.61
C TRP A 74 6.60 4.23 -4.25
N ALA A 75 7.41 5.29 -4.22
CA ALA A 75 7.84 5.98 -3.03
C ALA A 75 7.38 7.44 -3.10
N ALA A 76 6.82 7.95 -2.02
CA ALA A 76 6.55 9.36 -1.85
C ALA A 76 7.65 9.99 -1.02
N LEU A 77 8.26 11.02 -1.57
CA LEU A 77 9.21 11.87 -0.87
C LEU A 77 8.52 13.20 -0.56
N GLN A 78 8.54 13.60 0.69
CA GLN A 78 8.08 14.91 1.13
C GLN A 78 9.29 15.69 1.64
N ASP A 79 9.55 16.84 1.03
CA ASP A 79 10.73 17.66 1.31
C ASP A 79 12.05 16.84 1.27
N GLY A 80 12.14 15.92 0.31
CA GLY A 80 13.30 15.05 0.12
C GLY A 80 13.40 13.85 1.08
N ARG A 81 12.47 13.71 2.03
CA ARG A 81 12.44 12.59 2.98
C ARG A 81 11.37 11.58 2.59
N LEU A 82 11.66 10.29 2.81
CA LEU A 82 10.69 9.24 2.54
C LEU A 82 9.48 9.37 3.49
N ALA A 83 8.30 9.62 2.93
CA ALA A 83 7.05 9.79 3.66
C ALA A 83 6.15 8.55 3.59
N GLY A 84 6.28 7.74 2.54
CA GLY A 84 5.52 6.51 2.39
C GLY A 84 5.89 5.74 1.13
N LEU A 85 5.49 4.48 1.09
CA LEU A 85 5.64 3.60 -0.07
C LEU A 85 4.33 2.86 -0.34
N LEU A 86 4.03 2.67 -1.61
CA LEU A 86 2.90 1.88 -2.05
C LEU A 86 3.39 0.73 -2.91
N THR A 87 2.91 -0.47 -2.62
CA THR A 87 3.22 -1.67 -3.39
C THR A 87 1.95 -2.25 -3.98
N TRP A 88 1.95 -2.50 -5.28
CA TRP A 88 0.90 -3.24 -5.97
C TRP A 88 1.34 -4.68 -6.18
N ILE A 89 0.43 -5.60 -5.89
CA ILE A 89 0.59 -7.04 -6.16
C ILE A 89 -0.68 -7.50 -6.88
N ARG A 90 -0.50 -8.21 -7.98
CA ARG A 90 -1.62 -8.84 -8.68
C ARG A 90 -2.23 -9.92 -7.78
N SER A 91 -3.53 -9.86 -7.61
CA SER A 91 -4.27 -10.86 -6.85
C SER A 91 -4.99 -11.85 -7.76
N GLY A 92 -5.15 -13.08 -7.31
CA GLY A 92 -6.03 -14.06 -7.94
C GLY A 92 -7.52 -13.78 -7.74
N GLY A 93 -7.88 -12.85 -6.82
CA GLY A 93 -9.25 -12.47 -6.53
C GLY A 93 -9.85 -11.47 -7.53
N SER A 94 -10.95 -10.82 -7.14
CA SER A 94 -11.69 -9.84 -7.95
C SER A 94 -11.00 -8.48 -8.07
N ALA A 95 -10.12 -8.15 -7.13
CA ALA A 95 -9.38 -6.89 -7.08
C ALA A 95 -7.88 -7.14 -6.88
N ASP A 96 -7.04 -6.29 -7.46
CA ASP A 96 -5.61 -6.32 -7.21
C ASP A 96 -5.29 -5.60 -5.89
N GLN A 97 -4.28 -6.07 -5.17
CA GLN A 97 -3.99 -5.62 -3.82
C GLN A 97 -2.93 -4.52 -3.80
N LEU A 98 -3.23 -3.45 -3.08
CA LEU A 98 -2.28 -2.41 -2.70
C LEU A 98 -1.85 -2.59 -1.25
N TRP A 99 -0.57 -2.33 -0.97
CA TRP A 99 0.02 -2.37 0.35
C TRP A 99 0.72 -1.05 0.62
N LEU A 100 0.22 -0.30 1.59
CA LEU A 100 0.83 0.95 2.04
C LEU A 100 1.86 0.64 3.12
N ALA A 101 3.01 1.28 3.04
CA ALA A 101 4.01 1.33 4.10
C ALA A 101 4.29 2.80 4.43
N SER A 102 3.96 3.24 5.63
CA SER A 102 4.21 4.59 6.12
C SER A 102 4.40 4.56 7.63
N SER A 103 4.89 5.66 8.20
CA SER A 103 4.79 5.87 9.64
C SER A 103 3.32 5.96 10.06
N GLN A 104 3.05 5.91 11.37
CA GLN A 104 1.69 6.06 11.91
C GLN A 104 1.06 7.42 11.56
N GLU A 105 1.88 8.44 11.38
CA GLU A 105 1.48 9.76 10.92
C GLU A 105 1.69 9.86 9.40
N VAL A 106 0.79 9.25 8.63
CA VAL A 106 0.88 9.37 7.17
C VAL A 106 0.53 10.78 6.73
N SER A 107 1.39 11.35 5.89
CA SER A 107 1.09 12.60 5.22
C SER A 107 -0.03 12.40 4.20
N GLU A 108 -1.17 13.06 4.40
CA GLU A 108 -2.31 13.01 3.46
C GLU A 108 -1.90 13.35 2.01
N PRO A 109 -1.08 14.40 1.74
CA PRO A 109 -0.60 14.66 0.40
C PRO A 109 0.28 13.54 -0.19
N ALA A 110 1.13 12.91 0.63
CA ALA A 110 1.97 11.80 0.19
C ALA A 110 1.12 10.57 -0.16
N LEU A 111 0.12 10.26 0.66
CA LEU A 111 -0.82 9.17 0.39
C LEU A 111 -1.64 9.43 -0.87
N ALA A 112 -2.22 10.62 -1.02
CA ALA A 112 -2.96 11.00 -2.22
C ALA A 112 -2.10 10.89 -3.49
N GLY A 113 -0.85 11.35 -3.42
CA GLY A 113 0.12 11.23 -4.53
C GLY A 113 0.43 9.78 -4.88
N LEU A 114 0.67 8.92 -3.90
CA LEU A 114 0.91 7.48 -4.11
C LEU A 114 -0.27 6.79 -4.76
N LEU A 115 -1.48 7.01 -4.24
CA LEU A 115 -2.71 6.40 -4.77
C LEU A 115 -2.98 6.85 -6.19
N THR A 116 -2.82 8.14 -6.47
CA THR A 116 -2.99 8.70 -7.81
C THR A 116 -1.98 8.11 -8.79
N ALA A 117 -0.69 8.07 -8.43
CA ALA A 117 0.36 7.50 -9.26
C ALA A 117 0.12 6.02 -9.56
N ALA A 118 -0.29 5.24 -8.55
CA ALA A 118 -0.62 3.83 -8.74
C ALA A 118 -1.81 3.65 -9.70
N ARG A 119 -2.89 4.41 -9.53
CA ARG A 119 -4.07 4.33 -10.40
C ARG A 119 -3.74 4.70 -11.84
N LEU A 120 -2.96 5.74 -12.07
CA LEU A 120 -2.52 6.14 -13.40
C LEU A 120 -1.63 5.07 -14.06
N ALA A 121 -0.67 4.52 -13.30
CA ALA A 121 0.25 3.52 -13.81
C ALA A 121 -0.39 2.15 -14.06
N LEU A 122 -1.43 1.83 -13.30
CA LEU A 122 -2.10 0.53 -13.40
C LEU A 122 -3.27 0.55 -14.38
N SER A 123 -3.76 1.73 -14.84
CA SER A 123 -4.87 1.94 -15.82
C SER A 123 -5.69 0.66 -16.13
N SER A 124 -5.74 -0.23 -15.16
CA SER A 124 -6.18 -1.61 -15.30
C SER A 124 -7.69 -1.68 -15.20
N ARG A 125 -8.26 -2.62 -15.93
CA ARG A 125 -9.68 -2.94 -15.87
C ARG A 125 -10.09 -3.61 -14.54
N ARG A 126 -9.12 -3.89 -13.66
CA ARG A 126 -9.37 -4.55 -12.38
C ARG A 126 -9.47 -3.52 -11.26
N PRO A 127 -10.40 -3.68 -10.31
CA PRO A 127 -10.45 -2.89 -9.10
C PRO A 127 -9.15 -3.00 -8.30
N LEU A 128 -8.82 -1.95 -7.56
CA LEU A 128 -7.71 -1.94 -6.61
C LEU A 128 -8.30 -1.99 -5.20
N ALA A 129 -7.76 -2.86 -4.37
CA ALA A 129 -8.14 -3.00 -2.97
C ALA A 129 -6.97 -2.58 -2.06
N LEU A 130 -7.30 -1.88 -0.99
CA LEU A 130 -6.35 -1.43 0.02
C LEU A 130 -6.94 -1.63 1.41
N ASN A 131 -6.19 -2.24 2.31
CA ASN A 131 -6.56 -2.39 3.71
C ASN A 131 -5.69 -1.47 4.57
N LEU A 132 -6.32 -0.63 5.38
CA LEU A 132 -5.65 0.30 6.28
C LEU A 132 -6.25 0.25 7.68
N PRO A 133 -5.50 0.64 8.70
CA PRO A 133 -6.06 0.96 10.01
C PRO A 133 -7.23 1.94 9.88
N ALA A 134 -8.25 1.81 10.72
CA ALA A 134 -9.41 2.70 10.67
C ALA A 134 -8.98 4.15 10.98
N GLY A 135 -9.50 5.10 10.21
CA GLY A 135 -9.18 6.51 10.37
C GLY A 135 -7.92 6.99 9.65
N LEU A 136 -7.09 6.07 9.13
CA LEU A 136 -5.86 6.46 8.44
C LEU A 136 -6.14 6.87 6.99
N GLY A 137 -5.84 8.13 6.64
CA GLY A 137 -5.83 8.62 5.26
C GLY A 137 -7.19 8.58 4.54
N GLU A 138 -8.29 8.64 5.27
CA GLU A 138 -9.63 8.50 4.67
C GLU A 138 -9.92 9.55 3.62
N GLU A 139 -9.46 10.78 3.83
CA GLU A 139 -9.70 11.87 2.88
C GLU A 139 -8.91 11.66 1.59
N ALA A 140 -7.61 11.30 1.70
CA ALA A 140 -6.78 10.99 0.54
C ALA A 140 -7.35 9.80 -0.27
N LEU A 141 -7.91 8.80 0.42
CA LEU A 141 -8.55 7.66 -0.23
C LEU A 141 -9.78 8.07 -1.01
N ARG A 142 -10.69 8.88 -0.42
CA ARG A 142 -11.87 9.39 -1.11
C ARG A 142 -11.50 10.26 -2.30
N GLN A 143 -10.54 11.16 -2.15
CA GLN A 143 -10.04 12.02 -3.24
C GLN A 143 -9.43 11.17 -4.37
N ALA A 144 -8.73 10.09 -4.04
CA ALA A 144 -8.23 9.14 -5.02
C ALA A 144 -9.32 8.20 -5.60
N GLY A 145 -10.59 8.36 -5.23
CA GLY A 145 -11.71 7.59 -5.74
C GLY A 145 -11.82 6.18 -5.18
N PHE A 146 -11.35 5.97 -3.95
CA PHE A 146 -11.60 4.74 -3.20
C PHE A 146 -12.86 4.89 -2.36
N THR A 147 -13.62 3.81 -2.26
CA THR A 147 -14.79 3.71 -1.37
C THR A 147 -14.55 2.67 -0.29
N SER A 148 -14.96 2.98 0.93
CA SER A 148 -14.89 2.04 2.05
C SER A 148 -15.99 0.99 1.92
N HIS A 149 -15.64 -0.27 2.02
CA HIS A 149 -16.60 -1.38 1.96
C HIS A 149 -16.82 -2.03 3.31
N GLN A 150 -15.78 -2.14 4.12
CA GLN A 150 -15.85 -2.86 5.38
C GLN A 150 -14.83 -2.33 6.37
N THR A 151 -15.24 -2.20 7.63
CA THR A 151 -14.34 -1.97 8.76
C THR A 151 -14.37 -3.20 9.65
N LEU A 152 -13.21 -3.85 9.81
CA LEU A 152 -13.04 -4.94 10.75
C LEU A 152 -12.64 -4.37 12.11
N ILE A 153 -13.33 -4.78 13.16
CA ILE A 153 -12.98 -4.47 14.55
C ILE A 153 -12.31 -5.70 15.13
N TRP A 154 -11.06 -5.55 15.51
CA TRP A 154 -10.32 -6.60 16.19
C TRP A 154 -10.55 -6.47 17.70
N MET A 155 -10.97 -7.56 18.36
CA MET A 155 -11.13 -7.63 19.80
C MET A 155 -10.23 -8.74 20.34
N GLU A 156 -9.33 -8.38 21.27
CA GLU A 156 -8.54 -9.33 22.03
C GLU A 156 -9.20 -9.52 23.39
N TYR A 157 -9.54 -10.76 23.72
CA TYR A 157 -10.02 -11.11 25.05
C TYR A 157 -8.91 -11.82 25.81
N ARG A 158 -8.45 -11.20 26.89
CA ARG A 158 -7.46 -11.81 27.79
C ARG A 158 -8.20 -12.45 28.97
N PHE A 159 -8.09 -13.76 29.08
CA PHE A 159 -8.52 -14.45 30.29
C PHE A 159 -7.51 -14.13 31.39
N SER A 160 -7.95 -13.49 32.48
CA SER A 160 -7.18 -13.44 33.73
C SER A 160 -7.42 -14.79 34.43
N LEU A 161 -6.36 -15.59 34.54
CA LEU A 161 -6.33 -16.80 35.39
C LEU A 161 -6.04 -16.40 36.83
#